data_05006befcb3f40b113de5d9aeaefd594
#
_entry.id   05006befcb3f40b113de5d9aeaefd594
#
_cell.length_a   1.000
_cell.length_b   1.000
_cell.length_c   1.000
_cell.angle_alpha   90.00
_cell.angle_beta   90.00
_cell.angle_gamma   90.00
#
_symmetry.space_group_name_H-M   'P 1'
#
loop_
_entity.id
_entity.type
_entity.pdbx_description
1 polymer ?
#
loop_
_entity_poly.entity_id
_entity_poly.type
_entity_poly.pdbx_seq_one_letter_code
_entity_poly.pdbx_strand_id
1 'polypeptide(L)'
;MSDPIVIVSAARTPMGSFQGDFSALSAHDLGGVAIAAAVQRAGISAEAVTEVLFGNCLMAGQGQAPARQAAFKGGLPKSAGAVTLSKMCGSGMRAAMLAHDILSAGSQEVLIAGGMESMTNAPYLMLKGRGGYRMGHDKIYDHMMLDGLEDAYEAGRSMGTFGEDCAAKYNFSRDAQDHFAMTSVERAKAATNSGAFATEITPVTVKDRTGERVVLIDEGPGKVKLDKVKTLKPAFKKDGTITAASSSSINDGAAALVMMRESTAKKLGCTPLARIASHATFAQEPEWFTTAPVGATQQALARAGWKVADVDLWEVNEAFAVVAMALMHELHVPHEIVNIHGGACALGHPIGASGARIIVTLLHALKAKGLKKGLATLCIGGGEGTAMALELI
;
A
#
# COMPACT_ATOMS: atom_id res chain seq x y z
N MET A 1 5.13 32.25 7.96
CA MET A 1 4.20 31.23 7.43
C MET A 1 5.01 29.97 7.25
N SER A 2 4.51 28.80 7.65
CA SER A 2 5.19 27.52 7.40
C SER A 2 5.21 27.24 5.90
N ASP A 3 6.33 26.70 5.38
CA ASP A 3 6.48 26.26 4.00
C ASP A 3 5.89 24.84 3.88
N PRO A 4 4.67 24.65 3.36
CA PRO A 4 4.00 23.37 3.40
C PRO A 4 4.72 22.32 2.56
N ILE A 5 4.60 21.05 2.98
CA ILE A 5 5.11 19.94 2.20
C ILE A 5 4.05 19.50 1.21
N VAL A 6 4.45 19.42 -0.06
CA VAL A 6 3.58 19.09 -1.17
C VAL A 6 4.03 17.81 -1.89
N ILE A 7 3.05 17.11 -2.45
CA ILE A 7 3.24 16.04 -3.40
C ILE A 7 3.09 16.66 -4.79
N VAL A 8 4.11 16.56 -5.62
CA VAL A 8 4.08 17.13 -6.98
C VAL A 8 3.75 16.09 -8.04
N SER A 9 4.02 14.83 -7.76
CA SER A 9 3.62 13.72 -8.63
C SER A 9 3.39 12.42 -7.87
N ALA A 10 2.60 11.55 -8.48
CA ALA A 10 2.26 10.24 -7.96
C ALA A 10 2.15 9.23 -9.12
N ALA A 11 2.71 8.02 -8.92
CA ALA A 11 2.66 6.94 -9.88
C ALA A 11 2.65 5.58 -9.19
N ARG A 12 2.02 4.58 -9.82
CA ARG A 12 2.09 3.19 -9.38
C ARG A 12 2.24 2.24 -10.58
N THR A 13 2.78 1.08 -10.34
CA THR A 13 2.65 -0.05 -11.29
C THR A 13 1.22 -0.59 -11.25
N PRO A 14 0.81 -1.39 -12.24
CA PRO A 14 -0.28 -2.34 -12.02
C PRO A 14 0.03 -3.23 -10.80
N MET A 15 -1.00 -3.80 -10.18
CA MET A 15 -0.84 -4.82 -9.14
C MET A 15 -0.87 -6.20 -9.80
N GLY A 16 0.24 -6.93 -9.71
CA GLY A 16 0.35 -8.31 -10.18
C GLY A 16 -0.18 -9.30 -9.15
N SER A 17 -0.80 -10.38 -9.61
CA SER A 17 -1.20 -11.48 -8.74
C SER A 17 -0.01 -12.33 -8.32
N PHE A 18 -0.17 -13.10 -7.24
CA PHE A 18 0.81 -14.10 -6.82
C PHE A 18 1.16 -15.07 -7.96
N GLN A 19 2.44 -15.19 -8.25
CA GLN A 19 2.98 -15.96 -9.39
C GLN A 19 2.35 -15.58 -10.75
N GLY A 20 1.90 -14.33 -10.86
CA GLY A 20 1.26 -13.79 -12.06
C GLY A 20 2.22 -13.03 -12.97
N ASP A 21 1.73 -11.93 -13.54
CA ASP A 21 2.42 -11.17 -14.58
C ASP A 21 3.81 -10.69 -14.19
N PHE A 22 4.06 -10.43 -12.90
CA PHE A 22 5.34 -9.90 -12.41
C PHE A 22 6.27 -10.95 -11.80
N SER A 23 6.00 -12.23 -11.99
CA SER A 23 6.82 -13.32 -11.41
C SER A 23 8.31 -13.29 -11.81
N ALA A 24 8.63 -12.69 -12.95
CA ALA A 24 10.01 -12.52 -13.43
C ALA A 24 10.69 -11.24 -12.90
N LEU A 25 9.98 -10.36 -12.17
CA LEU A 25 10.47 -9.08 -11.70
C LEU A 25 10.67 -9.08 -10.17
N SER A 26 11.79 -8.54 -9.74
CA SER A 26 12.04 -8.29 -8.32
C SER A 26 11.25 -7.07 -7.82
N ALA A 27 11.12 -6.90 -6.49
CA ALA A 27 10.52 -5.71 -5.91
C ALA A 27 11.21 -4.43 -6.39
N HIS A 28 12.54 -4.42 -6.44
CA HIS A 28 13.29 -3.24 -6.88
C HIS A 28 13.24 -2.98 -8.41
N ASP A 29 12.83 -3.96 -9.25
CA ASP A 29 12.47 -3.69 -10.65
C ASP A 29 11.17 -2.88 -10.72
N LEU A 30 10.14 -3.33 -10.01
CA LEU A 30 8.86 -2.63 -9.91
C LEU A 30 9.02 -1.24 -9.26
N GLY A 31 9.81 -1.15 -8.19
CA GLY A 31 10.16 0.11 -7.53
C GLY A 31 10.82 1.10 -8.47
N GLY A 32 11.77 0.63 -9.30
CA GLY A 32 12.44 1.45 -10.31
C GLY A 32 11.47 2.02 -11.35
N VAL A 33 10.52 1.22 -11.82
CA VAL A 33 9.47 1.69 -12.75
C VAL A 33 8.60 2.77 -12.12
N ALA A 34 8.15 2.59 -10.89
CA ALA A 34 7.34 3.59 -10.19
C ALA A 34 8.12 4.89 -9.94
N ILE A 35 9.39 4.81 -9.53
CA ILE A 35 10.29 5.96 -9.33
C ILE A 35 10.48 6.73 -10.63
N ALA A 36 10.86 6.05 -11.72
CA ALA A 36 11.07 6.69 -13.03
C ALA A 36 9.82 7.43 -13.49
N ALA A 37 8.64 6.81 -13.37
CA ALA A 37 7.38 7.41 -13.75
C ALA A 37 7.02 8.63 -12.87
N ALA A 38 7.26 8.56 -11.57
CA ALA A 38 6.98 9.67 -10.66
C ALA A 38 7.90 10.88 -10.98
N VAL A 39 9.19 10.66 -11.22
CA VAL A 39 10.13 11.72 -11.62
C VAL A 39 9.73 12.33 -12.96
N GLN A 40 9.41 11.52 -13.96
CA GLN A 40 8.96 11.98 -15.25
C GLN A 40 7.70 12.84 -15.15
N ARG A 41 6.70 12.40 -14.38
CA ARG A 41 5.44 13.12 -14.18
C ARG A 41 5.62 14.41 -13.38
N ALA A 42 6.61 14.48 -12.50
CA ALA A 42 6.97 15.71 -11.79
C ALA A 42 7.59 16.75 -12.70
N GLY A 43 8.11 16.36 -13.86
CA GLY A 43 8.81 17.25 -14.79
C GLY A 43 10.15 17.77 -14.25
N ILE A 44 10.77 17.05 -13.31
CA ILE A 44 12.07 17.42 -12.70
C ILE A 44 13.20 16.59 -13.29
N SER A 45 14.42 17.13 -13.22
CA SER A 45 15.63 16.34 -13.48
C SER A 45 15.82 15.29 -12.37
N ALA A 46 16.30 14.11 -12.72
CA ALA A 46 16.64 13.07 -11.76
C ALA A 46 17.72 13.55 -10.75
N GLU A 47 18.60 14.45 -11.15
CA GLU A 47 19.65 15.06 -10.32
C GLU A 47 19.09 15.95 -9.21
N ALA A 48 17.84 16.42 -9.32
CA ALA A 48 17.19 17.19 -8.27
C ALA A 48 16.79 16.32 -7.06
N VAL A 49 16.68 15.02 -7.24
CA VAL A 49 16.29 14.09 -6.15
C VAL A 49 17.46 13.89 -5.20
N THR A 50 17.26 14.22 -3.93
CA THR A 50 18.30 14.11 -2.90
C THR A 50 18.29 12.77 -2.18
N GLU A 51 17.11 12.16 -1.98
CA GLU A 51 17.00 10.87 -1.29
C GLU A 51 15.70 10.13 -1.66
N VAL A 52 15.71 8.80 -1.50
CA VAL A 52 14.59 7.90 -1.67
C VAL A 52 14.27 7.20 -0.35
N LEU A 53 13.03 7.27 0.10
CA LEU A 53 12.51 6.50 1.22
C LEU A 53 11.50 5.48 0.71
N PHE A 54 11.84 4.20 0.76
CA PHE A 54 11.02 3.17 0.11
C PHE A 54 10.72 2.01 1.04
N GLY A 55 9.41 1.74 1.21
CA GLY A 55 8.90 0.61 1.95
C GLY A 55 9.17 -0.70 1.23
N ASN A 56 9.62 -1.71 1.96
CA ASN A 56 9.77 -3.09 1.51
C ASN A 56 9.82 -3.99 2.75
N CYS A 57 9.00 -5.01 2.80
CA CYS A 57 8.87 -5.88 3.98
C CYS A 57 9.62 -7.19 3.81
N LEU A 58 9.44 -7.85 2.68
CA LEU A 58 10.01 -9.17 2.42
C LEU A 58 11.37 -9.04 1.74
N MET A 59 12.37 -8.61 2.50
CA MET A 59 13.68 -8.20 1.98
C MET A 59 14.67 -9.33 1.77
N ALA A 60 14.43 -10.54 2.29
CA ALA A 60 15.37 -11.64 2.16
C ALA A 60 15.63 -12.00 0.69
N GLY A 61 16.90 -12.22 0.34
CA GLY A 61 17.31 -12.60 -1.02
C GLY A 61 17.39 -11.47 -2.04
N GLN A 62 17.01 -10.23 -1.69
CA GLN A 62 17.04 -9.10 -2.63
C GLN A 62 18.41 -8.41 -2.76
N GLY A 63 19.40 -8.83 -2.00
CA GLY A 63 20.69 -8.15 -1.93
C GLY A 63 20.67 -6.95 -0.99
N GLN A 64 21.75 -6.13 -1.04
CA GLN A 64 21.88 -4.98 -0.15
C GLN A 64 20.98 -3.82 -0.61
N ALA A 65 20.37 -3.13 0.36
CA ALA A 65 19.69 -1.85 0.16
C ALA A 65 18.67 -1.86 -1.02
N PRO A 66 17.57 -2.61 -0.96
CA PRO A 66 16.60 -2.71 -2.06
C PRO A 66 16.11 -1.35 -2.58
N ALA A 67 15.87 -0.37 -1.70
CA ALA A 67 15.48 0.98 -2.14
C ALA A 67 16.55 1.67 -3.00
N ARG A 68 17.83 1.45 -2.70
CA ARG A 68 18.92 1.99 -3.52
C ARG A 68 19.01 1.31 -4.88
N GLN A 69 18.76 0.01 -4.93
CA GLN A 69 18.66 -0.71 -6.20
C GLN A 69 17.50 -0.18 -7.05
N ALA A 70 16.33 0.05 -6.42
CA ALA A 70 15.18 0.66 -7.08
C ALA A 70 15.50 2.09 -7.58
N ALA A 71 16.19 2.91 -6.78
CA ALA A 71 16.61 4.25 -7.17
C ALA A 71 17.46 4.25 -8.46
N PHE A 72 18.45 3.36 -8.55
CA PHE A 72 19.28 3.25 -9.75
C PHE A 72 18.51 2.71 -10.95
N LYS A 73 17.65 1.71 -10.76
CA LYS A 73 16.77 1.21 -11.82
C LYS A 73 15.76 2.26 -12.29
N GLY A 74 15.37 3.18 -11.40
CA GLY A 74 14.54 4.34 -11.70
C GLY A 74 15.30 5.50 -12.37
N GLY A 75 16.60 5.35 -12.67
CA GLY A 75 17.41 6.35 -13.36
C GLY A 75 17.92 7.48 -12.47
N LEU A 76 17.89 7.33 -11.14
CA LEU A 76 18.41 8.36 -10.24
C LEU A 76 19.95 8.35 -10.19
N PRO A 77 20.57 9.51 -9.92
CA PRO A 77 22.02 9.63 -9.85
C PRO A 77 22.59 8.91 -8.62
N LYS A 78 23.88 8.58 -8.68
CA LYS A 78 24.60 7.93 -7.57
C LYS A 78 24.68 8.82 -6.32
N SER A 79 24.49 10.11 -6.46
CA SER A 79 24.45 11.09 -5.37
C SER A 79 23.16 11.05 -4.55
N ALA A 80 22.07 10.53 -5.11
CA ALA A 80 20.81 10.38 -4.36
C ALA A 80 20.96 9.32 -3.28
N GLY A 81 20.67 9.66 -2.01
CA GLY A 81 20.60 8.71 -0.91
C GLY A 81 19.44 7.72 -1.07
N ALA A 82 19.41 6.65 -0.30
CA ALA A 82 18.24 5.77 -0.26
C ALA A 82 18.14 5.01 1.07
N VAL A 83 16.93 4.92 1.61
CA VAL A 83 16.58 4.16 2.80
C VAL A 83 15.49 3.14 2.46
N THR A 84 15.77 1.87 2.74
CA THR A 84 14.75 0.82 2.76
C THR A 84 14.18 0.75 4.17
N LEU A 85 12.86 0.81 4.31
CA LEU A 85 12.20 0.75 5.61
C LEU A 85 11.07 -0.28 5.62
N SER A 86 10.84 -0.87 6.79
CA SER A 86 9.70 -1.74 7.03
C SER A 86 8.89 -1.25 8.22
N LYS A 87 7.61 -1.10 8.01
CA LYS A 87 6.54 -0.97 8.99
C LYS A 87 5.37 -1.85 8.53
N MET A 88 5.69 -3.07 8.13
CA MET A 88 4.73 -4.02 7.56
C MET A 88 3.82 -3.35 6.50
N CYS A 89 2.51 -3.59 6.54
CA CYS A 89 1.53 -3.00 5.62
C CYS A 89 1.61 -1.48 5.48
N GLY A 90 2.07 -0.78 6.52
CA GLY A 90 2.20 0.67 6.57
C GLY A 90 3.48 1.23 5.97
N SER A 91 4.41 0.41 5.47
CA SER A 91 5.75 0.84 5.05
C SER A 91 5.72 1.96 4.02
N GLY A 92 4.93 1.84 2.96
CA GLY A 92 4.84 2.86 1.91
C GLY A 92 4.27 4.20 2.40
N MET A 93 3.25 4.17 3.28
CA MET A 93 2.75 5.40 3.90
C MET A 93 3.75 5.97 4.92
N ARG A 94 4.41 5.10 5.70
CA ARG A 94 5.44 5.57 6.64
C ARG A 94 6.62 6.23 5.93
N ALA A 95 6.97 5.76 4.74
CA ALA A 95 7.96 6.44 3.90
C ALA A 95 7.53 7.88 3.57
N ALA A 96 6.27 8.09 3.17
CA ALA A 96 5.74 9.42 2.90
C ALA A 96 5.66 10.30 4.17
N MET A 97 5.30 9.72 5.32
CA MET A 97 5.28 10.43 6.61
C MET A 97 6.69 10.89 7.02
N LEU A 98 7.69 10.01 6.91
CA LEU A 98 9.09 10.35 7.20
C LEU A 98 9.63 11.39 6.20
N ALA A 99 9.28 11.29 4.92
CA ALA A 99 9.65 12.29 3.92
C ALA A 99 9.07 13.67 4.29
N HIS A 100 7.80 13.72 4.71
CA HIS A 100 7.19 14.94 5.21
C HIS A 100 7.99 15.54 6.38
N ASP A 101 8.34 14.73 7.38
CA ASP A 101 9.05 15.19 8.58
C ASP A 101 10.47 15.67 8.25
N ILE A 102 11.21 14.94 7.40
CA ILE A 102 12.56 15.29 6.93
C ILE A 102 12.56 16.60 6.13
N LEU A 103 11.59 16.76 5.21
CA LEU A 103 11.42 17.99 4.42
C LEU A 103 11.03 19.17 5.31
N SER A 104 10.18 18.96 6.31
CA SER A 104 9.78 19.97 7.28
C SER A 104 10.96 20.43 8.16
N ALA A 105 11.85 19.51 8.53
CA ALA A 105 13.09 19.81 9.25
C ALA A 105 14.15 20.51 8.37
N GLY A 106 13.98 20.54 7.05
CA GLY A 106 14.92 21.16 6.12
C GLY A 106 16.18 20.33 5.84
N SER A 107 16.22 19.06 6.24
CA SER A 107 17.39 18.19 6.06
C SER A 107 17.59 17.75 4.62
N GLN A 108 16.50 17.75 3.82
CA GLN A 108 16.50 17.39 2.41
C GLN A 108 15.63 18.38 1.60
N GLU A 109 15.76 18.38 0.27
CA GLU A 109 15.02 19.31 -0.59
C GLU A 109 13.97 18.61 -1.46
N VAL A 110 14.31 17.50 -2.10
CA VAL A 110 13.44 16.72 -2.97
C VAL A 110 13.55 15.25 -2.61
N LEU A 111 12.46 14.66 -2.17
CA LEU A 111 12.39 13.26 -1.76
C LEU A 111 11.45 12.46 -2.66
N ILE A 112 11.82 11.22 -2.92
CA ILE A 112 10.89 10.23 -3.41
C ILE A 112 10.50 9.32 -2.24
N ALA A 113 9.21 9.26 -1.96
CA ALA A 113 8.65 8.38 -0.95
C ALA A 113 7.72 7.35 -1.60
N GLY A 114 7.73 6.14 -1.11
CA GLY A 114 6.87 5.12 -1.67
C GLY A 114 7.12 3.74 -1.09
N GLY A 115 6.87 2.72 -1.89
CA GLY A 115 7.15 1.35 -1.51
C GLY A 115 6.99 0.38 -2.67
N MET A 116 7.51 -0.79 -2.47
CA MET A 116 7.56 -1.88 -3.42
C MET A 116 7.46 -3.21 -2.69
N GLU A 117 6.91 -4.21 -3.34
CA GLU A 117 6.93 -5.59 -2.85
C GLU A 117 6.86 -6.57 -4.01
N SER A 118 7.58 -7.66 -3.91
CA SER A 118 7.37 -8.85 -4.71
C SER A 118 7.17 -10.02 -3.75
N MET A 119 5.92 -10.29 -3.41
CA MET A 119 5.56 -11.40 -2.54
C MET A 119 5.77 -12.74 -3.26
N THR A 120 5.65 -12.74 -4.59
CA THR A 120 5.93 -13.89 -5.44
C THR A 120 7.37 -14.38 -5.30
N ASN A 121 8.32 -13.46 -5.15
CA ASN A 121 9.75 -13.79 -5.10
C ASN A 121 10.30 -13.86 -3.66
N ALA A 122 9.45 -13.85 -2.64
CA ALA A 122 9.86 -14.10 -1.26
C ALA A 122 10.43 -15.52 -1.14
N PRO A 123 11.69 -15.69 -0.65
CA PRO A 123 12.33 -16.99 -0.61
C PRO A 123 11.84 -17.85 0.54
N TYR A 124 12.18 -19.14 0.50
CA TYR A 124 12.11 -20.01 1.67
C TYR A 124 13.38 -19.88 2.52
N LEU A 125 13.25 -19.97 3.83
CA LEU A 125 14.28 -19.71 4.82
C LEU A 125 14.67 -21.01 5.56
N MET A 126 15.96 -21.19 5.75
CA MET A 126 16.55 -22.26 6.57
C MET A 126 17.16 -21.63 7.83
N LEU A 127 16.36 -21.41 8.88
CA LEU A 127 16.77 -20.63 10.06
C LEU A 127 18.00 -21.18 10.78
N LYS A 128 18.18 -22.50 10.78
CA LYS A 128 19.35 -23.16 11.41
C LYS A 128 20.52 -23.40 10.45
N GLY A 129 20.40 -22.95 9.18
CA GLY A 129 21.42 -23.22 8.15
C GLY A 129 22.82 -22.81 8.54
N ARG A 130 23.02 -21.68 9.22
CA ARG A 130 24.35 -21.20 9.67
C ARG A 130 24.98 -22.08 10.75
N GLY A 131 24.19 -22.57 11.70
CA GLY A 131 24.66 -23.47 12.76
C GLY A 131 24.72 -24.93 12.33
N GLY A 132 24.19 -25.27 11.19
CA GLY A 132 24.10 -26.63 10.63
C GLY A 132 22.92 -27.43 11.17
N TYR A 133 22.37 -28.26 10.31
CA TYR A 133 21.37 -29.29 10.66
C TYR A 133 22.10 -30.55 11.04
N ARG A 134 22.10 -30.92 12.32
CA ARG A 134 22.90 -32.03 12.82
C ARG A 134 22.27 -33.40 12.53
N MET A 135 21.28 -33.81 13.31
CA MET A 135 20.59 -35.08 13.17
C MET A 135 19.08 -34.90 13.32
N GLY A 136 18.31 -35.61 12.48
CA GLY A 136 16.87 -35.52 12.42
C GLY A 136 16.36 -34.52 11.35
N HIS A 137 15.06 -34.48 11.19
CA HIS A 137 14.37 -33.55 10.24
C HIS A 137 14.27 -32.15 10.84
N ASP A 138 14.24 -31.13 9.95
CA ASP A 138 13.94 -29.76 10.34
C ASP A 138 13.03 -29.09 9.27
N LYS A 139 12.58 -27.85 9.53
CA LYS A 139 11.61 -27.13 8.71
C LYS A 139 12.31 -26.14 7.79
N ILE A 140 11.73 -25.95 6.61
CA ILE A 140 11.94 -24.80 5.74
C ILE A 140 10.76 -23.86 5.95
N TYR A 141 11.02 -22.58 6.14
CA TYR A 141 10.00 -21.57 6.42
C TYR A 141 9.75 -20.70 5.19
N ASP A 142 8.51 -20.48 4.85
CA ASP A 142 8.15 -19.49 3.85
C ASP A 142 8.33 -18.09 4.44
N HIS A 143 9.24 -17.29 3.85
CA HIS A 143 9.51 -15.92 4.31
C HIS A 143 8.25 -15.04 4.28
N MET A 144 7.42 -15.20 3.25
CA MET A 144 6.17 -14.45 3.14
C MET A 144 5.22 -14.75 4.31
N MET A 145 5.12 -16.03 4.70
CA MET A 145 4.28 -16.41 5.84
C MET A 145 4.90 -15.96 7.15
N LEU A 146 6.16 -16.33 7.40
CA LEU A 146 6.83 -16.12 8.69
C LEU A 146 6.96 -14.63 9.04
N ASP A 147 7.41 -13.81 8.07
CA ASP A 147 7.74 -12.40 8.31
C ASP A 147 6.67 -11.43 7.79
N GLY A 148 5.63 -11.93 7.12
CA GLY A 148 4.60 -11.08 6.51
C GLY A 148 3.16 -11.36 6.93
N LEU A 149 2.78 -12.62 7.13
CA LEU A 149 1.36 -13.03 7.26
C LEU A 149 1.04 -13.81 8.54
N GLU A 150 2.05 -14.19 9.32
CA GLU A 150 1.89 -14.75 10.66
C GLU A 150 2.14 -13.70 11.74
N ASP A 151 1.51 -13.88 12.89
CA ASP A 151 1.73 -13.01 14.03
C ASP A 151 3.10 -13.28 14.69
N ALA A 152 3.77 -12.19 15.08
CA ALA A 152 5.09 -12.29 15.70
C ALA A 152 5.02 -12.68 17.21
N TYR A 153 3.87 -12.50 17.84
CA TYR A 153 3.66 -12.68 19.27
C TYR A 153 2.97 -14.01 19.59
N GLU A 154 2.11 -14.48 18.69
CA GLU A 154 1.44 -15.78 18.74
C GLU A 154 1.91 -16.63 17.55
N ALA A 155 3.03 -17.32 17.68
CA ALA A 155 3.68 -18.08 16.60
C ALA A 155 2.71 -19.03 15.88
N GLY A 156 2.65 -18.94 14.57
CA GLY A 156 1.77 -19.75 13.72
C GLY A 156 0.33 -19.24 13.62
N ARG A 157 -0.01 -18.15 14.28
CA ARG A 157 -1.33 -17.52 14.15
C ARG A 157 -1.37 -16.64 12.91
N SER A 158 -2.24 -16.98 11.96
CA SER A 158 -2.42 -16.20 10.73
C SER A 158 -3.16 -14.90 10.99
N MET A 159 -2.77 -13.81 10.27
CA MET A 159 -3.43 -12.50 10.33
C MET A 159 -4.94 -12.58 10.10
N GLY A 160 -5.44 -13.52 9.29
CA GLY A 160 -6.86 -13.67 9.02
C GLY A 160 -7.68 -14.13 10.22
N THR A 161 -7.08 -14.80 11.20
CA THR A 161 -7.79 -15.18 12.44
C THR A 161 -8.14 -13.99 13.32
N PHE A 162 -7.32 -12.93 13.31
CA PHE A 162 -7.64 -11.67 13.97
C PHE A 162 -8.77 -10.92 13.23
N GLY A 163 -8.84 -11.09 11.90
CA GLY A 163 -9.98 -10.61 11.11
C GLY A 163 -11.29 -11.28 11.56
N GLU A 164 -11.27 -12.59 11.85
CA GLU A 164 -12.44 -13.29 12.41
C GLU A 164 -12.84 -12.76 13.81
N ASP A 165 -11.86 -12.42 14.65
CA ASP A 165 -12.13 -11.81 15.96
C ASP A 165 -12.77 -10.41 15.80
N CYS A 166 -12.31 -9.63 14.81
CA CYS A 166 -12.93 -8.36 14.45
C CYS A 166 -14.37 -8.56 13.94
N ALA A 167 -14.60 -9.54 13.05
CA ALA A 167 -15.94 -9.86 12.58
C ALA A 167 -16.88 -10.22 13.72
N ALA A 168 -16.41 -11.02 14.67
CA ALA A 168 -17.17 -11.42 15.86
C ALA A 168 -17.47 -10.21 16.77
N LYS A 169 -16.49 -9.33 17.03
CA LYS A 169 -16.65 -8.14 17.88
C LYS A 169 -17.72 -7.20 17.35
N TYR A 170 -17.79 -6.98 16.04
CA TYR A 170 -18.74 -6.08 15.40
C TYR A 170 -20.01 -6.80 14.89
N ASN A 171 -20.12 -8.10 15.07
CA ASN A 171 -21.20 -8.92 14.51
C ASN A 171 -21.33 -8.76 12.98
N PHE A 172 -20.22 -8.62 12.25
CA PHE A 172 -20.23 -8.58 10.80
C PHE A 172 -20.53 -9.96 10.23
N SER A 173 -21.70 -10.10 9.63
CA SER A 173 -22.11 -11.37 9.02
C SER A 173 -21.26 -11.70 7.80
N ARG A 174 -21.25 -12.98 7.41
CA ARG A 174 -20.64 -13.43 6.15
C ARG A 174 -21.22 -12.68 4.95
N ASP A 175 -22.53 -12.52 4.89
CA ASP A 175 -23.20 -11.83 3.79
C ASP A 175 -22.79 -10.35 3.69
N ALA A 176 -22.61 -9.66 4.81
CA ALA A 176 -22.14 -8.28 4.83
C ALA A 176 -20.71 -8.16 4.29
N GLN A 177 -19.82 -9.08 4.69
CA GLN A 177 -18.44 -9.12 4.21
C GLN A 177 -18.35 -9.49 2.71
N ASP A 178 -19.14 -10.46 2.26
CA ASP A 178 -19.23 -10.82 0.84
C ASP A 178 -19.75 -9.64 0.00
N HIS A 179 -20.78 -8.93 0.47
CA HIS A 179 -21.30 -7.75 -0.20
C HIS A 179 -20.25 -6.64 -0.33
N PHE A 180 -19.51 -6.35 0.76
CA PHE A 180 -18.42 -5.38 0.74
C PHE A 180 -17.34 -5.78 -0.31
N ALA A 181 -16.89 -7.03 -0.27
CA ALA A 181 -15.88 -7.55 -1.20
C ALA A 181 -16.35 -7.50 -2.67
N MET A 182 -17.60 -7.89 -2.93
CA MET A 182 -18.20 -7.81 -4.27
C MET A 182 -18.25 -6.37 -4.77
N THR A 183 -18.65 -5.42 -3.91
CA THR A 183 -18.66 -3.97 -4.23
C THR A 183 -17.24 -3.48 -4.57
N SER A 184 -16.23 -3.89 -3.81
CA SER A 184 -14.82 -3.56 -4.10
C SER A 184 -14.42 -4.06 -5.50
N VAL A 185 -14.75 -5.30 -5.84
CA VAL A 185 -14.45 -5.89 -7.16
C VAL A 185 -15.22 -5.18 -8.29
N GLU A 186 -16.50 -4.90 -8.11
CA GLU A 186 -17.32 -4.20 -9.09
C GLU A 186 -16.78 -2.79 -9.38
N ARG A 187 -16.40 -2.04 -8.33
CA ARG A 187 -15.76 -0.73 -8.44
C ARG A 187 -14.43 -0.80 -9.15
N ALA A 188 -13.58 -1.78 -8.83
CA ALA A 188 -12.29 -1.94 -9.48
C ALA A 188 -12.43 -2.30 -10.97
N LYS A 189 -13.38 -3.19 -11.32
CA LYS A 189 -13.71 -3.50 -12.72
C LYS A 189 -14.24 -2.27 -13.47
N ALA A 190 -15.14 -1.51 -12.85
CA ALA A 190 -15.66 -0.28 -13.45
C ALA A 190 -14.56 0.76 -13.66
N ALA A 191 -13.67 0.96 -12.69
CA ALA A 191 -12.52 1.86 -12.79
C ALA A 191 -11.54 1.44 -13.89
N THR A 192 -11.25 0.15 -14.00
CA THR A 192 -10.41 -0.40 -15.08
C THR A 192 -11.06 -0.16 -16.45
N ASN A 193 -12.33 -0.50 -16.60
CA ASN A 193 -13.05 -0.40 -17.87
C ASN A 193 -13.27 1.06 -18.32
N SER A 194 -13.45 1.99 -17.38
CA SER A 194 -13.60 3.42 -17.68
C SER A 194 -12.28 4.15 -17.90
N GLY A 195 -11.12 3.50 -17.65
CA GLY A 195 -9.82 4.13 -17.72
C GLY A 195 -9.50 5.04 -16.54
N ALA A 196 -10.24 4.96 -15.42
CA ALA A 196 -10.00 5.79 -14.23
C ALA A 196 -8.58 5.61 -13.67
N PHE A 197 -8.00 4.42 -13.80
CA PHE A 197 -6.63 4.14 -13.37
C PHE A 197 -5.54 4.58 -14.37
N ALA A 198 -5.89 5.00 -15.59
CA ALA A 198 -4.90 5.31 -16.63
C ALA A 198 -3.94 6.44 -16.26
N THR A 199 -4.37 7.38 -15.41
CA THR A 199 -3.55 8.52 -14.98
C THR A 199 -2.60 8.17 -13.83
N GLU A 200 -2.89 7.12 -13.06
CA GLU A 200 -2.06 6.70 -11.93
C GLU A 200 -1.11 5.56 -12.28
N ILE A 201 -1.55 4.60 -13.11
CA ILE A 201 -0.75 3.46 -13.53
C ILE A 201 0.35 3.89 -14.50
N THR A 202 1.52 3.29 -14.35
CA THR A 202 2.61 3.33 -15.32
C THR A 202 2.81 1.94 -15.92
N PRO A 203 3.02 1.82 -17.25
CA PRO A 203 3.25 0.53 -17.89
C PRO A 203 4.48 -0.17 -17.34
N VAL A 204 4.42 -1.48 -17.19
CA VAL A 204 5.55 -2.33 -16.79
C VAL A 204 5.89 -3.28 -17.93
N THR A 205 7.11 -3.18 -18.48
CA THR A 205 7.62 -4.12 -19.44
C THR A 205 8.16 -5.36 -18.73
N VAL A 206 7.61 -6.52 -19.05
CA VAL A 206 8.06 -7.81 -18.54
C VAL A 206 8.77 -8.57 -19.66
N LYS A 207 10.00 -9.00 -19.38
CA LYS A 207 10.78 -9.88 -20.25
C LYS A 207 10.96 -11.22 -19.55
N ASP A 208 10.48 -12.28 -20.16
CA ASP A 208 10.63 -13.63 -19.67
C ASP A 208 10.88 -14.62 -20.82
N ARG A 209 10.84 -15.92 -20.54
CA ARG A 209 11.09 -16.98 -21.55
C ARG A 209 10.05 -16.99 -22.68
N THR A 210 8.90 -16.38 -22.50
CA THR A 210 7.82 -16.29 -23.50
C THR A 210 7.95 -15.08 -24.42
N GLY A 211 8.84 -14.14 -24.08
CA GLY A 211 9.10 -12.91 -24.84
C GLY A 211 8.98 -11.66 -24.00
N GLU A 212 8.69 -10.55 -24.66
CA GLU A 212 8.47 -9.24 -24.05
C GLU A 212 6.98 -8.86 -24.16
N ARG A 213 6.41 -8.43 -23.03
CA ARG A 213 5.03 -7.92 -22.98
C ARG A 213 4.94 -6.70 -22.09
N VAL A 214 3.94 -5.86 -22.31
CA VAL A 214 3.67 -4.68 -21.50
C VAL A 214 2.39 -4.91 -20.67
N VAL A 215 2.49 -4.78 -19.36
CA VAL A 215 1.37 -4.89 -18.43
C VAL A 215 0.88 -3.48 -18.10
N LEU A 216 -0.42 -3.23 -18.30
CA LEU A 216 -1.06 -1.91 -18.22
C LEU A 216 -2.18 -1.84 -17.18
N ILE A 217 -2.68 -2.98 -16.71
CA ILE A 217 -3.87 -3.08 -15.85
C ILE A 217 -3.60 -3.96 -14.65
N ASP A 218 -4.31 -3.70 -13.56
CA ASP A 218 -4.30 -4.55 -12.37
C ASP A 218 -4.87 -5.94 -12.71
N GLU A 219 -4.14 -6.98 -12.32
CA GLU A 219 -4.46 -8.36 -12.70
C GLU A 219 -5.63 -8.94 -11.90
N GLY A 220 -5.77 -8.52 -10.63
CA GLY A 220 -6.74 -9.06 -9.68
C GLY A 220 -8.20 -8.93 -10.11
N PRO A 221 -8.70 -7.74 -10.46
CA PRO A 221 -10.13 -7.54 -10.75
C PRO A 221 -10.66 -8.43 -11.87
N GLY A 222 -9.82 -8.70 -12.89
CA GLY A 222 -10.17 -9.59 -14.01
C GLY A 222 -10.36 -11.05 -13.62
N LYS A 223 -9.71 -11.51 -12.55
CA LYS A 223 -9.72 -12.92 -12.11
C LYS A 223 -10.90 -13.27 -11.20
N VAL A 224 -11.50 -12.29 -10.52
CA VAL A 224 -12.58 -12.55 -9.55
C VAL A 224 -13.90 -12.84 -10.27
N LYS A 225 -14.48 -14.03 -9.97
CA LYS A 225 -15.80 -14.46 -10.42
C LYS A 225 -16.84 -14.14 -9.35
N LEU A 226 -17.61 -13.07 -9.54
CA LEU A 226 -18.58 -12.56 -8.55
C LEU A 226 -19.65 -13.59 -8.19
N ASP A 227 -20.10 -14.40 -9.16
CA ASP A 227 -21.08 -15.48 -8.95
C ASP A 227 -20.59 -16.59 -8.02
N LYS A 228 -19.27 -16.69 -7.81
CA LYS A 228 -18.66 -17.69 -6.92
C LYS A 228 -18.42 -17.20 -5.50
N VAL A 229 -18.44 -15.90 -5.25
CA VAL A 229 -18.07 -15.31 -3.92
C VAL A 229 -18.86 -15.95 -2.79
N LYS A 230 -20.18 -16.04 -2.92
CA LYS A 230 -21.07 -16.63 -1.89
C LYS A 230 -20.83 -18.13 -1.64
N THR A 231 -20.19 -18.84 -2.58
CA THR A 231 -19.90 -20.27 -2.46
C THR A 231 -18.53 -20.59 -1.88
N LEU A 232 -17.70 -19.57 -1.62
CA LEU A 232 -16.38 -19.75 -1.05
C LEU A 232 -16.44 -20.26 0.39
N LYS A 233 -15.53 -21.15 0.73
CA LYS A 233 -15.38 -21.63 2.11
C LYS A 233 -14.61 -20.59 2.94
N PRO A 234 -14.84 -20.53 4.27
CA PRO A 234 -13.99 -19.76 5.17
C PRO A 234 -12.51 -20.14 5.01
N ALA A 235 -11.63 -19.14 5.02
CA ALA A 235 -10.20 -19.33 4.71
C ALA A 235 -9.33 -19.56 5.96
N PHE A 236 -9.71 -19.01 7.11
CA PHE A 236 -8.83 -18.97 8.30
C PHE A 236 -9.35 -19.75 9.50
N LYS A 237 -10.64 -19.99 9.59
CA LYS A 237 -11.28 -20.71 10.70
C LYS A 237 -12.38 -21.60 10.13
N LYS A 238 -12.49 -22.85 10.62
CA LYS A 238 -13.44 -23.84 10.06
C LYS A 238 -14.89 -23.31 9.97
N ASP A 239 -15.33 -22.63 11.03
CA ASP A 239 -16.67 -22.03 11.13
C ASP A 239 -16.60 -20.50 11.07
N GLY A 240 -15.61 -19.96 10.35
CA GLY A 240 -15.38 -18.54 10.18
C GLY A 240 -16.26 -17.90 9.12
N THR A 241 -16.09 -16.60 8.96
CA THR A 241 -16.86 -15.78 8.01
C THR A 241 -15.99 -15.18 6.90
N ILE A 242 -14.69 -15.08 7.13
CA ILE A 242 -13.74 -14.48 6.17
C ILE A 242 -13.36 -15.50 5.09
N THR A 243 -13.43 -15.07 3.85
CA THR A 243 -13.08 -15.90 2.69
C THR A 243 -11.92 -15.29 1.91
N ALA A 244 -11.45 -16.00 0.89
CA ALA A 244 -10.48 -15.45 -0.06
C ALA A 244 -10.99 -14.18 -0.77
N ALA A 245 -12.31 -13.99 -0.92
CA ALA A 245 -12.86 -12.79 -1.55
C ALA A 245 -12.93 -11.59 -0.58
N SER A 246 -13.18 -11.82 0.71
CA SER A 246 -13.21 -10.78 1.74
C SER A 246 -11.86 -10.53 2.42
N SER A 247 -10.79 -11.08 1.84
CA SER A 247 -9.38 -10.87 2.19
C SER A 247 -8.64 -10.23 1.02
N SER A 248 -7.62 -9.46 1.30
CA SER A 248 -6.68 -9.05 0.26
C SER A 248 -5.92 -10.25 -0.29
N SER A 249 -5.62 -10.22 -1.57
CA SER A 249 -4.76 -11.23 -2.20
C SER A 249 -3.27 -10.90 -2.03
N ILE A 250 -2.44 -11.92 -2.22
CA ILE A 250 -0.97 -11.81 -2.27
C ILE A 250 -0.59 -11.22 -3.62
N ASN A 251 0.22 -10.16 -3.63
CA ASN A 251 0.48 -9.38 -4.84
C ASN A 251 1.90 -8.84 -4.93
N ASP A 252 2.24 -8.44 -6.14
CA ASP A 252 3.48 -7.74 -6.48
C ASP A 252 3.13 -6.34 -7.00
N GLY A 253 3.90 -5.32 -6.63
CA GLY A 253 3.64 -3.96 -7.11
C GLY A 253 4.50 -2.91 -6.41
N ALA A 254 4.43 -1.68 -6.94
CA ALA A 254 5.12 -0.53 -6.39
C ALA A 254 4.34 0.77 -6.61
N ALA A 255 4.58 1.75 -5.74
CA ALA A 255 4.05 3.10 -5.86
C ALA A 255 5.07 4.13 -5.37
N ALA A 256 5.12 5.30 -6.01
CA ALA A 256 6.06 6.36 -5.70
C ALA A 256 5.40 7.74 -5.74
N LEU A 257 5.85 8.61 -4.85
CA LEU A 257 5.44 10.00 -4.70
C LEU A 257 6.69 10.89 -4.77
N VAL A 258 6.66 11.98 -5.50
CA VAL A 258 7.69 13.01 -5.44
C VAL A 258 7.22 14.11 -4.51
N MET A 259 8.01 14.41 -3.47
CA MET A 259 7.66 15.29 -2.36
C MET A 259 8.74 16.35 -2.14
N MET A 260 8.32 17.56 -1.83
CA MET A 260 9.19 18.68 -1.53
C MET A 260 8.44 19.79 -0.78
N ARG A 261 9.16 20.81 -0.32
CA ARG A 261 8.51 22.03 0.17
C ARG A 261 7.86 22.78 -1.01
N GLU A 262 6.79 23.50 -0.75
CA GLU A 262 6.09 24.31 -1.77
C GLU A 262 7.01 25.32 -2.43
N SER A 263 7.87 25.98 -1.65
CA SER A 263 8.88 26.90 -2.18
C SER A 263 9.87 26.23 -3.15
N THR A 264 10.28 25.00 -2.85
CA THR A 264 11.12 24.18 -3.74
C THR A 264 10.37 23.80 -5.02
N ALA A 265 9.10 23.41 -4.92
CA ALA A 265 8.27 23.12 -6.07
C ALA A 265 8.16 24.34 -7.01
N LYS A 266 7.89 25.52 -6.43
CA LYS A 266 7.86 26.77 -7.18
C LYS A 266 9.21 27.09 -7.86
N LYS A 267 10.34 26.90 -7.14
CA LYS A 267 11.69 27.11 -7.69
C LYS A 267 11.99 26.18 -8.86
N LEU A 268 11.51 24.94 -8.80
CA LEU A 268 11.70 23.94 -9.85
C LEU A 268 10.65 23.99 -10.97
N GLY A 269 9.67 24.89 -10.88
CA GLY A 269 8.58 25.03 -11.87
C GLY A 269 7.56 23.90 -11.80
N CYS A 270 7.50 23.16 -10.69
CA CYS A 270 6.52 22.09 -10.50
C CYS A 270 5.16 22.64 -10.06
N THR A 271 4.09 22.02 -10.56
CA THR A 271 2.73 22.29 -10.07
C THR A 271 2.40 21.27 -8.97
N PRO A 272 2.17 21.69 -7.71
CA PRO A 272 1.75 20.78 -6.66
C PRO A 272 0.42 20.10 -6.99
N LEU A 273 0.31 18.80 -6.68
CA LEU A 273 -0.96 18.07 -6.73
C LEU A 273 -1.74 18.26 -5.43
N ALA A 274 -1.06 18.07 -4.31
CA ALA A 274 -1.68 18.12 -2.99
C ALA A 274 -0.67 18.57 -1.94
N ARG A 275 -1.16 19.11 -0.84
CA ARG A 275 -0.43 19.26 0.40
C ARG A 275 -0.76 18.15 1.38
N ILE A 276 0.20 17.78 2.23
CA ILE A 276 -0.04 16.91 3.37
C ILE A 276 -0.57 17.79 4.51
N ALA A 277 -1.86 17.65 4.83
CA ALA A 277 -2.47 18.41 5.92
C ALA A 277 -2.03 17.89 7.28
N SER A 278 -1.93 16.58 7.42
CA SER A 278 -1.42 15.90 8.62
C SER A 278 -1.16 14.42 8.36
N HIS A 279 -0.49 13.77 9.31
CA HIS A 279 -0.40 12.33 9.39
C HIS A 279 -0.34 11.86 10.85
N ALA A 280 -0.65 10.59 11.08
CA ALA A 280 -0.57 9.99 12.40
C ALA A 280 -0.27 8.49 12.34
N THR A 281 0.36 8.00 13.41
CA THR A 281 0.49 6.59 13.72
C THR A 281 -0.23 6.31 15.03
N PHE A 282 -0.91 5.20 15.11
CA PHE A 282 -1.57 4.72 16.32
C PHE A 282 -1.15 3.28 16.58
N ALA A 283 -1.01 2.90 17.84
CA ALA A 283 -0.68 1.53 18.27
C ALA A 283 -1.60 1.10 19.42
N GLN A 284 -1.94 -0.17 19.43
CA GLN A 284 -2.76 -0.84 20.44
C GLN A 284 -2.33 -2.31 20.54
N GLU A 285 -3.10 -3.13 21.24
CA GLU A 285 -2.83 -4.56 21.37
C GLU A 285 -2.73 -5.22 19.98
N PRO A 286 -1.72 -6.10 19.75
CA PRO A 286 -1.48 -6.73 18.44
C PRO A 286 -2.70 -7.42 17.84
N GLU A 287 -3.50 -8.09 18.65
CA GLU A 287 -4.72 -8.77 18.23
C GLU A 287 -5.79 -7.83 17.64
N TRP A 288 -5.73 -6.54 17.93
CA TRP A 288 -6.70 -5.56 17.44
C TRP A 288 -6.17 -4.68 16.31
N PHE A 289 -5.12 -5.11 15.60
CA PHE A 289 -4.57 -4.36 14.47
C PHE A 289 -5.64 -3.96 13.44
N THR A 290 -6.69 -4.75 13.29
CA THR A 290 -7.81 -4.51 12.37
C THR A 290 -8.56 -3.21 12.63
N THR A 291 -8.56 -2.72 13.87
CA THR A 291 -9.24 -1.47 14.29
C THR A 291 -8.28 -0.30 14.52
N ALA A 292 -6.98 -0.53 14.46
CA ALA A 292 -5.97 0.52 14.64
C ALA A 292 -6.08 1.71 13.63
N PRO A 293 -6.58 1.52 12.40
CA PRO A 293 -6.88 2.64 11.50
C PRO A 293 -7.81 3.70 12.08
N VAL A 294 -8.74 3.31 12.96
CA VAL A 294 -9.68 4.25 13.61
C VAL A 294 -8.91 5.27 14.45
N GLY A 295 -8.04 4.79 15.35
CA GLY A 295 -7.23 5.67 16.20
C GLY A 295 -6.24 6.52 15.40
N ALA A 296 -5.59 5.96 14.39
CA ALA A 296 -4.71 6.70 13.50
C ALA A 296 -5.47 7.81 12.75
N THR A 297 -6.65 7.50 12.25
CA THR A 297 -7.52 8.46 11.55
C THR A 297 -7.98 9.60 12.46
N GLN A 298 -8.46 9.29 13.67
CA GLN A 298 -8.87 10.29 14.64
C GLN A 298 -7.75 11.26 14.97
N GLN A 299 -6.53 10.74 15.18
CA GLN A 299 -5.36 11.59 15.42
C GLN A 299 -4.98 12.44 14.20
N ALA A 300 -5.03 11.89 12.98
CA ALA A 300 -4.73 12.63 11.77
C ALA A 300 -5.75 13.75 11.54
N LEU A 301 -7.04 13.47 11.69
CA LEU A 301 -8.10 14.47 11.59
C LEU A 301 -7.94 15.59 12.63
N ALA A 302 -7.68 15.24 13.88
CA ALA A 302 -7.45 16.22 14.95
C ALA A 302 -6.27 17.16 14.64
N ARG A 303 -5.14 16.60 14.15
CA ARG A 303 -3.96 17.38 13.75
C ARG A 303 -4.23 18.29 12.54
N ALA A 304 -5.05 17.86 11.60
CA ALA A 304 -5.47 18.66 10.46
C ALA A 304 -6.52 19.72 10.81
N GLY A 305 -7.15 19.62 11.99
CA GLY A 305 -8.31 20.45 12.37
C GLY A 305 -9.57 20.09 11.56
N TRP A 306 -9.66 18.85 11.06
CA TRP A 306 -10.78 18.37 10.26
C TRP A 306 -11.73 17.48 11.07
N LYS A 307 -13.00 17.51 10.68
CA LYS A 307 -14.02 16.55 11.10
C LYS A 307 -14.13 15.44 10.04
N VAL A 308 -14.73 14.33 10.39
CA VAL A 308 -15.04 13.23 9.45
C VAL A 308 -15.83 13.75 8.24
N ALA A 309 -16.79 14.64 8.47
CA ALA A 309 -17.63 15.24 7.42
C ALA A 309 -16.89 16.21 6.48
N ASP A 310 -15.68 16.63 6.82
CA ASP A 310 -14.87 17.50 5.95
C ASP A 310 -14.09 16.71 4.90
N VAL A 311 -14.06 15.37 5.00
CA VAL A 311 -13.30 14.49 4.10
C VAL A 311 -14.21 14.04 2.96
N ASP A 312 -13.82 14.39 1.74
CA ASP A 312 -14.60 14.10 0.54
C ASP A 312 -14.46 12.62 0.09
N LEU A 313 -13.23 12.06 0.14
CA LEU A 313 -12.95 10.67 -0.22
C LEU A 313 -12.01 9.99 0.77
N TRP A 314 -12.21 8.70 0.92
CA TRP A 314 -11.43 7.84 1.80
C TRP A 314 -10.81 6.69 1.04
N GLU A 315 -9.52 6.42 1.28
CA GLU A 315 -8.86 5.18 0.89
C GLU A 315 -8.48 4.41 2.15
N VAL A 316 -9.19 3.35 2.42
CA VAL A 316 -8.97 2.45 3.57
C VAL A 316 -8.48 1.13 3.02
N ASN A 317 -7.24 0.74 3.35
CA ASN A 317 -6.70 -0.51 2.84
C ASN A 317 -7.51 -1.72 3.32
N GLU A 318 -8.01 -2.50 2.39
CA GLU A 318 -8.83 -3.68 2.65
C GLU A 318 -7.95 -4.92 2.87
N ALA A 319 -7.08 -4.90 3.90
CA ALA A 319 -6.35 -6.13 4.26
C ALA A 319 -7.31 -7.30 4.46
N PHE A 320 -8.43 -6.99 5.08
CA PHE A 320 -9.69 -7.76 5.13
C PHE A 320 -10.85 -6.78 4.97
N ALA A 321 -11.99 -7.22 4.44
CA ALA A 321 -13.20 -6.40 4.35
C ALA A 321 -13.58 -5.80 5.72
N VAL A 322 -13.45 -6.58 6.79
CA VAL A 322 -13.78 -6.17 8.17
C VAL A 322 -12.97 -4.97 8.67
N VAL A 323 -11.77 -4.72 8.13
CA VAL A 323 -10.94 -3.54 8.51
C VAL A 323 -11.63 -2.25 8.07
N ALA A 324 -12.02 -2.17 6.80
CA ALA A 324 -12.73 -1.01 6.27
C ALA A 324 -14.13 -0.90 6.87
N MET A 325 -14.83 -2.02 7.04
CA MET A 325 -16.15 -2.07 7.69
C MET A 325 -16.09 -1.56 9.14
N ALA A 326 -15.08 -1.93 9.93
CA ALA A 326 -14.91 -1.45 11.30
C ALA A 326 -14.64 0.07 11.34
N LEU A 327 -13.80 0.58 10.46
CA LEU A 327 -13.56 2.03 10.36
C LEU A 327 -14.83 2.79 9.98
N MET A 328 -15.56 2.31 8.97
CA MET A 328 -16.83 2.94 8.55
C MET A 328 -17.85 2.93 9.69
N HIS A 329 -17.93 1.84 10.45
CA HIS A 329 -18.83 1.71 11.61
C HIS A 329 -18.48 2.69 12.72
N GLU A 330 -17.22 2.72 13.15
CA GLU A 330 -16.74 3.54 14.27
C GLU A 330 -16.79 5.05 13.98
N LEU A 331 -16.48 5.45 12.74
CA LEU A 331 -16.41 6.85 12.36
C LEU A 331 -17.66 7.34 11.62
N HIS A 332 -18.64 6.46 11.40
CA HIS A 332 -19.86 6.75 10.63
C HIS A 332 -19.58 7.28 9.23
N VAL A 333 -18.57 6.69 8.56
CA VAL A 333 -18.22 7.04 7.18
C VAL A 333 -19.09 6.25 6.21
N PRO A 334 -19.82 6.91 5.31
CA PRO A 334 -20.65 6.23 4.32
C PRO A 334 -19.79 5.49 3.29
N HIS A 335 -20.22 4.27 2.89
CA HIS A 335 -19.45 3.41 1.97
C HIS A 335 -19.27 4.04 0.58
N GLU A 336 -20.16 4.95 0.19
CA GLU A 336 -20.17 5.60 -1.13
C GLU A 336 -18.92 6.45 -1.39
N ILE A 337 -18.28 6.93 -0.33
CA ILE A 337 -17.04 7.74 -0.42
C ILE A 337 -15.78 6.99 0.00
N VAL A 338 -15.89 5.69 0.33
CA VAL A 338 -14.76 4.82 0.71
C VAL A 338 -14.39 3.95 -0.47
N ASN A 339 -13.10 3.93 -0.86
CA ASN A 339 -12.56 3.07 -1.91
C ASN A 339 -13.42 3.08 -3.19
N ILE A 340 -13.69 4.26 -3.71
CA ILE A 340 -14.63 4.45 -4.84
C ILE A 340 -14.20 3.75 -6.14
N HIS A 341 -12.93 3.37 -6.23
CA HIS A 341 -12.36 2.59 -7.33
C HIS A 341 -12.03 1.14 -6.92
N GLY A 342 -12.62 0.65 -5.80
CA GLY A 342 -12.25 -0.62 -5.20
C GLY A 342 -10.96 -0.56 -4.41
N GLY A 343 -10.73 -1.54 -3.56
CA GLY A 343 -9.57 -1.64 -2.68
C GLY A 343 -8.86 -2.98 -2.78
N ALA A 344 -8.14 -3.37 -1.72
CA ALA A 344 -7.24 -4.51 -1.75
C ALA A 344 -7.93 -5.88 -1.88
N CYS A 345 -9.22 -6.01 -1.55
CA CYS A 345 -9.99 -7.21 -1.85
C CYS A 345 -10.07 -7.49 -3.36
N ALA A 346 -9.99 -6.44 -4.18
CA ALA A 346 -10.02 -6.52 -5.64
C ALA A 346 -8.64 -6.35 -6.28
N LEU A 347 -7.89 -5.31 -5.83
CA LEU A 347 -6.62 -4.89 -6.43
C LEU A 347 -5.41 -5.65 -5.86
N GLY A 348 -5.54 -6.15 -4.62
CA GLY A 348 -4.47 -6.83 -3.92
C GLY A 348 -3.65 -5.95 -2.97
N HIS A 349 -2.74 -6.60 -2.22
CA HIS A 349 -2.01 -5.99 -1.12
C HIS A 349 -0.51 -6.32 -1.13
N PRO A 350 0.27 -5.76 -2.07
CA PRO A 350 1.74 -5.83 -1.97
C PRO A 350 2.19 -5.04 -0.74
N ILE A 351 2.57 -5.75 0.34
CA ILE A 351 2.64 -5.24 1.72
C ILE A 351 3.41 -3.91 1.80
N GLY A 352 4.66 -3.88 1.35
CA GLY A 352 5.52 -2.70 1.42
C GLY A 352 5.07 -1.53 0.54
N ALA A 353 4.29 -1.79 -0.51
CA ALA A 353 3.83 -0.79 -1.47
C ALA A 353 2.47 -0.17 -1.11
N SER A 354 1.62 -0.93 -0.41
CA SER A 354 0.18 -0.60 -0.26
C SER A 354 -0.08 0.76 0.34
N GLY A 355 0.69 1.19 1.35
CA GLY A 355 0.50 2.50 1.97
C GLY A 355 0.71 3.66 0.99
N ALA A 356 1.65 3.53 0.06
CA ALA A 356 1.85 4.51 -1.01
C ALA A 356 0.80 4.36 -2.12
N ARG A 357 0.40 3.12 -2.45
CA ARG A 357 -0.62 2.83 -3.45
C ARG A 357 -1.93 3.53 -3.13
N ILE A 358 -2.42 3.44 -1.89
CA ILE A 358 -3.68 4.09 -1.51
C ILE A 358 -3.58 5.62 -1.55
N ILE A 359 -2.42 6.21 -1.27
CA ILE A 359 -2.19 7.65 -1.45
C ILE A 359 -2.28 8.03 -2.93
N VAL A 360 -1.63 7.27 -3.82
CA VAL A 360 -1.67 7.51 -5.27
C VAL A 360 -3.12 7.46 -5.77
N THR A 361 -3.85 6.39 -5.45
CA THR A 361 -5.25 6.23 -5.89
C THR A 361 -6.14 7.35 -5.36
N LEU A 362 -6.00 7.72 -4.07
CA LEU A 362 -6.77 8.81 -3.47
C LEU A 362 -6.55 10.15 -4.19
N LEU A 363 -5.30 10.51 -4.48
CA LEU A 363 -4.98 11.76 -5.17
C LEU A 363 -5.60 11.82 -6.58
N HIS A 364 -5.49 10.73 -7.33
CA HIS A 364 -6.07 10.65 -8.68
C HIS A 364 -7.60 10.63 -8.65
N ALA A 365 -8.21 9.94 -7.69
CA ALA A 365 -9.67 9.92 -7.49
C ALA A 365 -10.23 11.30 -7.14
N LEU A 366 -9.62 12.01 -6.19
CA LEU A 366 -9.98 13.38 -5.81
C LEU A 366 -9.91 14.30 -7.03
N LYS A 367 -8.79 14.26 -7.76
CA LYS A 367 -8.60 15.10 -8.96
C LYS A 367 -9.65 14.81 -10.02
N ALA A 368 -9.90 13.52 -10.32
CA ALA A 368 -10.89 13.13 -11.32
C ALA A 368 -12.34 13.55 -10.97
N LYS A 369 -12.65 13.62 -9.66
CA LYS A 369 -13.96 14.04 -9.15
C LYS A 369 -14.07 15.53 -8.89
N GLY A 370 -12.99 16.30 -9.01
CA GLY A 370 -12.98 17.73 -8.64
C GLY A 370 -13.17 17.99 -7.14
N LEU A 371 -12.81 16.99 -6.31
CA LEU A 371 -12.89 17.03 -4.85
C LEU A 371 -11.55 17.44 -4.26
N LYS A 372 -11.49 17.80 -2.98
CA LYS A 372 -10.30 18.42 -2.40
C LYS A 372 -9.68 17.65 -1.24
N LYS A 373 -10.47 17.19 -0.28
CA LYS A 373 -9.97 16.62 0.97
C LYS A 373 -10.08 15.11 0.97
N GLY A 374 -8.98 14.44 1.18
CA GLY A 374 -8.94 12.98 1.25
C GLY A 374 -8.20 12.47 2.45
N LEU A 375 -8.54 11.26 2.89
CA LEU A 375 -7.83 10.56 3.95
C LEU A 375 -7.51 9.14 3.51
N ALA A 376 -6.22 8.79 3.58
CA ALA A 376 -5.73 7.44 3.37
C ALA A 376 -5.34 6.82 4.72
N THR A 377 -5.74 5.57 4.97
CA THR A 377 -5.40 4.86 6.22
C THR A 377 -5.29 3.37 5.98
N LEU A 378 -4.47 2.71 6.80
CA LEU A 378 -4.32 1.25 6.78
C LEU A 378 -3.95 0.70 8.13
N CYS A 379 -4.35 -0.57 8.34
CA CYS A 379 -3.93 -1.39 9.46
C CYS A 379 -2.54 -1.98 9.22
N ILE A 380 -1.88 -2.36 10.29
CA ILE A 380 -0.51 -2.87 10.29
C ILE A 380 -0.43 -4.02 11.28
N GLY A 381 0.07 -5.17 10.86
CA GLY A 381 0.35 -6.29 11.76
C GLY A 381 1.21 -5.86 12.94
N GLY A 382 0.90 -6.37 14.14
CA GLY A 382 1.52 -5.94 15.39
C GLY A 382 0.71 -4.87 16.15
N GLY A 383 -0.55 -4.61 15.76
CA GLY A 383 -1.46 -3.72 16.50
C GLY A 383 -1.38 -2.26 16.10
N GLU A 384 -0.87 -1.94 14.93
CA GLU A 384 -0.68 -0.54 14.54
C GLU A 384 -1.57 -0.10 13.37
N GLY A 385 -1.68 1.21 13.20
CA GLY A 385 -2.30 1.86 12.05
C GLY A 385 -1.61 3.16 11.69
N THR A 386 -1.69 3.56 10.43
CA THR A 386 -1.26 4.88 9.96
C THR A 386 -2.36 5.56 9.17
N ALA A 387 -2.41 6.88 9.24
CA ALA A 387 -3.33 7.70 8.48
C ALA A 387 -2.63 8.97 7.96
N MET A 388 -3.04 9.41 6.77
CA MET A 388 -2.55 10.64 6.15
C MET A 388 -3.73 11.42 5.56
N ALA A 389 -3.88 12.68 5.98
CA ALA A 389 -4.85 13.63 5.47
C ALA A 389 -4.21 14.48 4.37
N LEU A 390 -4.84 14.54 3.21
CA LEU A 390 -4.34 15.18 2.00
C LEU A 390 -5.35 16.22 1.50
N GLU A 391 -4.85 17.34 0.99
CA GLU A 391 -5.68 18.37 0.39
C GLU A 391 -5.13 18.75 -0.98
N LEU A 392 -5.96 18.59 -2.04
CA LEU A 392 -5.63 19.03 -3.40
C LEU A 392 -5.53 20.56 -3.47
N ILE A 393 -4.56 21.03 -4.25
CA ILE A 393 -4.27 22.44 -4.46
C ILE A 393 -4.85 22.93 -5.79
#